data_96f8791e046400e46d79947671382fa3
#
_entry.id   96f8791e046400e46d79947671382fa3
#
_cell.length_a   1.000
_cell.length_b   1.000
_cell.length_c   1.000
_cell.angle_alpha   90.00
_cell.angle_beta   90.00
_cell.angle_gamma   90.00
#
_symmetry.space_group_name_H-M   'P 1'
#
loop_
_entity.id
_entity.type
_entity.pdbx_description
1 polymer ?
#
loop_
_entity_poly.entity_id
_entity_poly.type
_entity_poly.pdbx_seq_one_letter_code
_entity_poly.pdbx_strand_id
1 'polypeptide(L)'
;MIFIGPPFGNYISLPNTISIRGSYTLEPRPGLFKQIIKTLHYSSQHQGWINKIGLRNPGIDYAIQHWKQNNQQEKTVIYSIAILDKKEVPILVKKVPKSMDIELNVSCPNAEKHMVTEGLGRFICSDRTWCIIKLAPKADKELIDGFYREGFRQFHCSNTLP
;
A
#
# COMPACT_ATOMS: atom_id res chain seq x y z
N MET A 1 -12.41 15.30 2.62
CA MET A 1 -11.80 14.12 3.25
C MET A 1 -10.31 14.14 2.95
N ILE A 2 -9.43 13.92 3.93
CA ILE A 2 -7.98 13.98 3.78
C ILE A 2 -7.41 12.59 4.07
N PHE A 3 -6.53 12.10 3.21
CA PHE A 3 -5.79 10.85 3.41
C PHE A 3 -4.35 11.13 3.80
N ILE A 4 -3.85 10.40 4.81
CA ILE A 4 -2.45 10.46 5.22
C ILE A 4 -1.77 9.17 4.77
N GLY A 5 -0.99 9.27 3.69
CA GLY A 5 -0.29 8.12 3.10
C GLY A 5 0.96 7.66 3.86
N PRO A 6 1.47 6.46 3.57
CA PRO A 6 2.74 5.99 4.10
C PRO A 6 3.93 6.90 3.67
N PRO A 7 4.96 7.08 4.50
CA PRO A 7 5.13 6.45 5.82
C PRO A 7 4.37 7.12 6.96
N PHE A 8 3.88 8.36 6.76
CA PHE A 8 3.28 9.16 7.83
C PHE A 8 2.00 8.54 8.41
N GLY A 9 1.15 7.94 7.57
CA GLY A 9 -0.06 7.24 8.00
C GLY A 9 0.18 6.08 8.97
N ASN A 10 1.43 5.58 9.08
CA ASN A 10 1.79 4.57 10.08
C ASN A 10 1.83 5.13 11.50
N TYR A 11 2.04 6.45 11.65
CA TYR A 11 2.37 7.09 12.93
C TYR A 11 1.42 8.22 13.28
N ILE A 12 0.79 8.86 12.28
CA ILE A 12 -0.03 10.06 12.45
C ILE A 12 -1.49 9.70 12.17
N SER A 13 -2.36 10.06 13.10
CA SER A 13 -3.83 10.03 12.94
C SER A 13 -4.38 11.36 13.46
N LEU A 14 -4.99 12.13 12.57
CA LEU A 14 -5.58 13.43 12.88
C LEU A 14 -7.11 13.31 12.82
N PRO A 15 -7.85 14.19 13.51
CA PRO A 15 -9.30 14.26 13.36
C PRO A 15 -9.71 14.49 11.90
N ASN A 16 -10.78 13.82 11.47
CA ASN A 16 -11.32 13.92 10.11
C ASN A 16 -10.35 13.50 8.98
N THR A 17 -9.36 12.66 9.29
CA THR A 17 -8.45 12.09 8.31
C THR A 17 -8.54 10.56 8.29
N ILE A 18 -8.19 9.96 7.13
CA ILE A 18 -8.04 8.53 6.96
C ILE A 18 -6.55 8.21 6.85
N SER A 19 -6.05 7.39 7.76
CA SER A 19 -4.67 6.94 7.72
C SER A 19 -4.53 5.73 6.78
N ILE A 20 -3.57 5.81 5.83
CA ILE A 20 -3.15 4.67 5.03
C ILE A 20 -1.86 4.13 5.62
N ARG A 21 -1.87 2.88 6.09
CA ARG A 21 -0.73 2.22 6.73
C ARG A 21 -0.08 1.20 5.82
N GLY A 22 1.22 1.05 5.89
CA GLY A 22 1.99 0.06 5.12
C GLY A 22 3.13 0.69 4.32
N SER A 23 3.52 0.16 3.19
CA SER A 23 2.91 -1.01 2.52
C SER A 23 3.39 -2.31 3.16
N TYR A 24 2.49 -3.26 3.33
CA TYR A 24 2.76 -4.60 3.87
C TYR A 24 2.92 -5.60 2.73
N THR A 25 3.87 -6.53 2.87
CA THR A 25 4.07 -7.67 1.96
C THR A 25 3.50 -8.94 2.57
N LEU A 26 3.31 -10.00 1.77
CA LEU A 26 2.85 -11.31 2.29
C LEU A 26 3.73 -11.76 3.45
N GLU A 27 5.03 -11.80 3.21
CA GLU A 27 6.03 -12.17 4.22
C GLU A 27 6.66 -10.94 4.87
N PRO A 28 7.09 -11.01 6.14
CA PRO A 28 7.84 -9.94 6.78
C PRO A 28 9.15 -9.62 6.06
N ARG A 29 9.47 -8.34 5.97
CA ARG A 29 10.74 -7.82 5.41
C ARG A 29 11.45 -6.99 6.49
N PRO A 30 12.20 -7.61 7.41
CA PRO A 30 12.81 -6.93 8.56
C PRO A 30 13.93 -5.97 8.17
N GLY A 31 14.43 -5.18 9.14
CA GLY A 31 15.57 -4.30 8.96
C GLY A 31 15.21 -2.87 8.57
N LEU A 32 13.99 -2.41 8.86
CA LEU A 32 13.53 -1.05 8.57
C LEU A 32 14.49 0.02 9.13
N PHE A 33 14.82 -0.06 10.41
CA PHE A 33 15.68 0.94 11.07
C PHE A 33 17.09 1.01 10.46
N LYS A 34 17.70 -0.15 10.23
CA LYS A 34 19.02 -0.24 9.56
C LYS A 34 18.97 0.38 8.16
N GLN A 35 17.88 0.15 7.42
CA GLN A 35 17.76 0.65 6.06
C GLN A 35 17.46 2.16 6.03
N ILE A 36 16.71 2.68 7.00
CA ILE A 36 16.52 4.13 7.17
C ILE A 36 17.87 4.81 7.37
N ILE A 37 18.66 4.38 8.35
CA ILE A 37 19.99 4.97 8.64
C ILE A 37 20.89 4.90 7.40
N LYS A 38 20.85 3.78 6.66
CA LYS A 38 21.72 3.57 5.51
C LYS A 38 21.34 4.39 4.28
N THR A 39 20.05 4.67 4.06
CA THR A 39 19.57 5.17 2.76
C THR A 39 18.80 6.48 2.81
N LEU A 40 18.33 6.91 3.99
CA LEU A 40 17.62 8.18 4.11
C LEU A 40 18.62 9.33 4.16
N HIS A 41 18.57 10.20 3.16
CA HIS A 41 19.42 11.40 3.11
C HIS A 41 18.70 12.55 2.39
N TYR A 42 19.09 13.78 2.69
CA TYR A 42 18.63 14.94 1.99
C TYR A 42 19.47 15.16 0.71
N SER A 43 18.79 15.32 -0.41
CA SER A 43 19.43 15.65 -1.68
C SER A 43 19.20 17.12 -2.01
N SER A 44 20.27 17.91 -2.05
CA SER A 44 20.22 19.32 -2.46
C SER A 44 19.87 19.48 -3.94
N GLN A 45 20.25 18.50 -4.78
CA GLN A 45 19.93 18.48 -6.21
C GLN A 45 18.42 18.35 -6.45
N HIS A 46 17.73 17.52 -5.65
CA HIS A 46 16.28 17.29 -5.77
C HIS A 46 15.46 18.10 -4.75
N GLN A 47 16.12 18.92 -3.93
CA GLN A 47 15.52 19.70 -2.85
C GLN A 47 14.56 18.89 -1.96
N GLY A 48 14.93 17.64 -1.65
CA GLY A 48 14.07 16.73 -0.91
C GLY A 48 14.78 15.54 -0.29
N TRP A 49 14.04 14.81 0.54
CA TRP A 49 14.51 13.58 1.15
C TRP A 49 14.39 12.40 0.21
N ILE A 50 15.50 11.67 0.03
CA ILE A 50 15.57 10.44 -0.77
C ILE A 50 15.75 9.25 0.17
N ASN A 51 15.12 8.13 -0.15
CA ASN A 51 15.31 6.88 0.56
C ASN A 51 15.25 5.67 -0.38
N LYS A 52 15.91 4.58 0.02
CA LYS A 52 15.83 3.25 -0.62
C LYS A 52 15.49 2.20 0.44
N ILE A 53 14.41 2.41 1.18
CA ILE A 53 14.01 1.55 2.30
C ILE A 53 13.58 0.15 1.82
N GLY A 54 13.06 0.02 0.60
CA GLY A 54 12.82 -1.27 -0.03
C GLY A 54 11.71 -2.10 0.60
N LEU A 55 10.55 -1.49 0.91
CA LEU A 55 9.38 -2.19 1.47
C LEU A 55 9.69 -2.98 2.76
N ARG A 56 10.54 -2.44 3.65
CA ARG A 56 10.78 -3.06 4.96
C ARG A 56 9.55 -2.90 5.84
N ASN A 57 8.94 -4.02 6.25
CA ASN A 57 7.66 -4.04 6.97
C ASN A 57 7.49 -5.36 7.74
N PRO A 58 6.58 -5.41 8.72
CA PRO A 58 6.34 -6.62 9.54
C PRO A 58 5.46 -7.69 8.88
N GLY A 59 5.04 -7.52 7.63
CA GLY A 59 4.20 -8.47 6.92
C GLY A 59 2.70 -8.29 7.12
N ILE A 60 1.92 -9.04 6.30
CA ILE A 60 0.46 -8.90 6.26
C ILE A 60 -0.21 -9.37 7.56
N ASP A 61 0.36 -10.34 8.27
CA ASP A 61 -0.22 -10.85 9.52
C ASP A 61 -0.27 -9.76 10.60
N TYR A 62 0.77 -8.95 10.68
CA TYR A 62 0.79 -7.79 11.56
C TYR A 62 -0.32 -6.78 11.19
N ALA A 63 -0.49 -6.51 9.89
CA ALA A 63 -1.55 -5.61 9.42
C ALA A 63 -2.95 -6.11 9.79
N ILE A 64 -3.21 -7.42 9.64
CA ILE A 64 -4.49 -8.04 10.00
C ILE A 64 -4.72 -7.99 11.52
N GLN A 65 -3.69 -8.26 12.32
CA GLN A 65 -3.78 -8.17 13.77
C GLN A 65 -4.10 -6.74 14.22
N HIS A 66 -3.39 -5.76 13.67
CA HIS A 66 -3.62 -4.35 13.92
C HIS A 66 -5.03 -3.91 13.49
N TRP A 67 -5.52 -4.38 12.32
CA TRP A 67 -6.88 -4.13 11.86
C TRP A 67 -7.93 -4.66 12.85
N LYS A 68 -7.78 -5.88 13.34
CA LYS A 68 -8.68 -6.47 14.35
C LYS A 68 -8.77 -5.63 15.61
N GLN A 69 -7.65 -5.08 16.07
CA GLN A 69 -7.58 -4.22 17.25
C GLN A 69 -8.24 -2.85 17.02
N ASN A 70 -8.04 -2.25 15.83
CA ASN A 70 -8.57 -0.92 15.53
C ASN A 70 -10.02 -0.91 15.07
N ASN A 71 -10.51 -2.01 14.50
CA ASN A 71 -11.91 -2.12 14.09
C ASN A 71 -12.89 -1.97 15.28
N GLN A 72 -12.42 -2.22 16.50
CA GLN A 72 -13.16 -1.99 17.73
C GLN A 72 -13.23 -0.50 18.13
N GLN A 73 -12.45 0.38 17.51
CA GLN A 73 -12.32 1.80 17.86
C GLN A 73 -13.00 2.75 16.85
N GLU A 74 -13.77 2.23 15.90
CA GLU A 74 -14.47 3.00 14.85
C GLU A 74 -13.57 3.91 14.00
N LYS A 75 -12.27 3.68 13.98
CA LYS A 75 -11.32 4.46 13.18
C LYS A 75 -11.15 3.85 11.80
N THR A 76 -11.43 4.64 10.77
CA THR A 76 -11.18 4.24 9.39
C THR A 76 -9.68 4.24 9.13
N VAL A 77 -9.11 3.06 8.93
CA VAL A 77 -7.71 2.85 8.54
C VAL A 77 -7.68 1.99 7.30
N ILE A 78 -6.96 2.44 6.28
CA ILE A 78 -6.71 1.68 5.06
C ILE A 78 -5.34 1.03 5.16
N TYR A 79 -5.22 -0.23 4.73
CA TYR A 79 -3.96 -0.98 4.77
C TYR A 79 -3.40 -1.16 3.37
N SER A 80 -2.25 -0.54 3.11
CA SER A 80 -1.54 -0.64 1.84
C SER A 80 -0.82 -1.98 1.76
N ILE A 81 -1.07 -2.74 0.69
CA ILE A 81 -0.50 -4.07 0.44
C ILE A 81 0.32 -4.01 -0.84
N ALA A 82 1.58 -4.43 -0.78
CA ALA A 82 2.45 -4.58 -1.92
C ALA A 82 2.59 -6.06 -2.28
N ILE A 83 2.23 -6.43 -3.51
CA ILE A 83 2.27 -7.80 -4.02
C ILE A 83 3.48 -7.93 -4.92
N LEU A 84 4.42 -8.79 -4.53
CA LEU A 84 5.72 -8.93 -5.19
C LEU A 84 5.79 -10.08 -6.20
N ASP A 85 4.89 -11.07 -6.06
CA ASP A 85 4.78 -12.22 -6.97
C ASP A 85 3.30 -12.53 -7.23
N LYS A 86 2.96 -12.86 -8.48
CA LYS A 86 1.60 -13.25 -8.89
C LYS A 86 1.05 -14.43 -8.06
N LYS A 87 1.92 -15.31 -7.58
CA LYS A 87 1.55 -16.44 -6.71
C LYS A 87 1.02 -16.00 -5.35
N GLU A 88 1.36 -14.79 -4.90
CA GLU A 88 0.88 -14.23 -3.63
C GLU A 88 -0.60 -13.80 -3.70
N VAL A 89 -1.11 -13.45 -4.89
CA VAL A 89 -2.49 -12.97 -5.08
C VAL A 89 -3.52 -13.92 -4.47
N PRO A 90 -3.59 -15.22 -4.84
CA PRO A 90 -4.59 -16.13 -4.27
C PRO A 90 -4.43 -16.32 -2.76
N ILE A 91 -3.22 -16.26 -2.24
CA ILE A 91 -2.92 -16.38 -0.81
C ILE A 91 -3.45 -15.15 -0.07
N LEU A 92 -3.12 -13.96 -0.55
CA LEU A 92 -3.54 -12.68 0.05
C LEU A 92 -5.06 -12.48 -0.04
N VAL A 93 -5.69 -12.83 -1.17
CA VAL A 93 -7.15 -12.78 -1.31
C VAL A 93 -7.86 -13.63 -0.27
N LYS A 94 -7.32 -14.83 0.03
CA LYS A 94 -7.86 -15.71 1.07
C LYS A 94 -7.58 -15.22 2.48
N LYS A 95 -6.42 -14.60 2.70
CA LYS A 95 -5.90 -14.22 4.03
C LYS A 95 -6.44 -12.89 4.51
N VAL A 96 -6.59 -11.89 3.63
CA VAL A 96 -7.05 -10.55 3.97
C VAL A 96 -8.57 -10.55 4.23
N PRO A 97 -9.03 -10.09 5.41
CA PRO A 97 -10.46 -10.04 5.71
C PRO A 97 -11.24 -9.21 4.68
N LYS A 98 -12.44 -9.67 4.31
CA LYS A 98 -13.27 -9.01 3.29
C LYS A 98 -13.68 -7.59 3.70
N SER A 99 -13.89 -7.34 4.99
CA SER A 99 -14.24 -6.02 5.53
C SER A 99 -13.05 -5.11 5.87
N MET A 100 -11.83 -5.57 5.63
CA MET A 100 -10.62 -4.77 5.82
C MET A 100 -10.40 -3.85 4.62
N ASP A 101 -10.47 -2.54 4.81
CA ASP A 101 -10.19 -1.55 3.77
C ASP A 101 -8.72 -1.60 3.34
N ILE A 102 -8.48 -1.63 2.03
CA ILE A 102 -7.13 -1.83 1.48
C ILE A 102 -6.78 -0.86 0.38
N GLU A 103 -5.48 -0.61 0.25
CA GLU A 103 -4.83 -0.04 -0.92
C GLU A 103 -3.88 -1.10 -1.52
N LEU A 104 -4.02 -1.40 -2.79
CA LEU A 104 -3.08 -2.27 -3.51
C LEU A 104 -2.00 -1.38 -4.14
N ASN A 105 -0.79 -1.47 -3.61
CA ASN A 105 0.34 -0.67 -4.09
C ASN A 105 1.02 -1.35 -5.28
N VAL A 106 0.63 -0.96 -6.49
CA VAL A 106 1.21 -1.46 -7.75
C VAL A 106 2.30 -0.53 -8.30
N SER A 107 2.76 0.41 -7.49
CA SER A 107 3.62 1.53 -7.93
C SER A 107 4.99 1.58 -7.24
N CYS A 108 5.41 0.52 -6.55
CA CYS A 108 6.63 0.59 -5.76
C CYS A 108 7.88 0.57 -6.66
N PRO A 109 8.64 1.69 -6.78
CA PRO A 109 9.86 1.74 -7.57
C PRO A 109 10.98 0.86 -7.01
N ASN A 110 10.83 0.41 -5.75
CA ASN A 110 11.77 -0.47 -5.06
C ASN A 110 11.41 -1.96 -5.20
N ALA A 111 10.32 -2.31 -5.88
CA ALA A 111 10.05 -3.66 -6.31
C ALA A 111 10.86 -3.89 -7.60
N GLU A 112 12.02 -4.53 -7.47
CA GLU A 112 12.79 -4.99 -8.61
C GLU A 112 11.89 -5.92 -9.44
N LYS A 113 11.56 -5.48 -10.67
CA LYS A 113 10.86 -6.23 -11.73
C LYS A 113 9.38 -6.58 -11.47
N HIS A 114 8.54 -5.96 -12.28
CA HIS A 114 7.15 -6.35 -12.57
C HIS A 114 6.21 -6.45 -11.36
N MET A 115 5.67 -5.30 -10.98
CA MET A 115 4.50 -5.24 -10.11
C MET A 115 3.38 -6.11 -10.70
N VAL A 116 2.75 -6.88 -9.84
CA VAL A 116 1.59 -7.70 -10.22
C VAL A 116 0.42 -6.77 -10.52
N THR A 117 -0.02 -6.76 -11.76
CA THR A 117 -1.14 -5.93 -12.24
C THR A 117 -2.37 -6.74 -12.63
N GLU A 118 -2.28 -8.07 -12.64
CA GLU A 118 -3.34 -8.96 -13.07
C GLU A 118 -3.97 -9.72 -11.91
N GLY A 119 -5.28 -9.95 -12.00
CA GLY A 119 -6.05 -10.74 -11.05
C GLY A 119 -6.32 -10.02 -9.73
N LEU A 120 -6.07 -8.71 -9.67
CA LEU A 120 -6.29 -7.90 -8.49
C LEU A 120 -7.78 -7.61 -8.24
N GLY A 121 -8.62 -7.68 -9.27
CA GLY A 121 -10.07 -7.56 -9.13
C GLY A 121 -10.69 -8.54 -8.12
N ARG A 122 -10.00 -9.64 -7.80
CA ARG A 122 -10.40 -10.61 -6.76
C ARG A 122 -10.42 -10.02 -5.34
N PHE A 123 -9.78 -8.88 -5.12
CA PHE A 123 -9.84 -8.17 -3.84
C PHE A 123 -11.10 -7.30 -3.70
N ILE A 124 -11.83 -7.05 -4.78
CA ILE A 124 -13.06 -6.25 -4.76
C ILE A 124 -14.18 -7.07 -4.13
N CYS A 125 -14.84 -6.51 -3.12
CA CYS A 125 -16.03 -7.11 -2.50
C CYS A 125 -16.93 -6.03 -1.88
N SER A 126 -18.20 -6.35 -1.65
CA SER A 126 -19.20 -5.42 -1.10
C SER A 126 -18.96 -5.04 0.36
N ASP A 127 -18.26 -5.88 1.11
CA ASP A 127 -18.00 -5.68 2.54
C ASP A 127 -16.89 -4.66 2.82
N ARG A 128 -16.23 -4.17 1.75
CA ARG A 128 -15.11 -3.24 1.82
C ARG A 128 -15.49 -1.89 1.28
N THR A 129 -15.30 -0.84 2.07
CA THR A 129 -15.57 0.54 1.64
C THR A 129 -14.46 1.04 0.70
N TRP A 130 -13.20 0.72 1.02
CA TRP A 130 -12.05 1.17 0.25
C TRP A 130 -11.27 -0.01 -0.33
N CYS A 131 -11.22 -0.07 -1.66
CA CYS A 131 -10.36 -0.98 -2.42
C CYS A 131 -9.63 -0.16 -3.50
N ILE A 132 -8.52 0.45 -3.10
CA ILE A 132 -7.82 1.47 -3.86
C ILE A 132 -6.66 0.85 -4.62
N ILE A 133 -6.45 1.26 -5.88
CA ILE A 133 -5.20 1.02 -6.61
C ILE A 133 -4.30 2.25 -6.46
N LYS A 134 -3.10 2.06 -5.90
CA LYS A 134 -2.08 3.11 -5.87
C LYS A 134 -1.20 3.01 -7.10
N LEU A 135 -1.24 4.04 -7.93
CA LEU A 135 -0.54 4.13 -9.21
C LEU A 135 0.81 4.83 -9.07
N ALA A 136 1.75 4.48 -9.95
CA ALA A 136 2.97 5.27 -10.14
C ALA A 136 2.63 6.62 -10.81
N PRO A 137 3.46 7.68 -10.60
CA PRO A 137 3.24 8.98 -11.23
C PRO A 137 3.22 8.94 -12.77
N LYS A 138 3.84 7.93 -13.35
CA LYS A 138 3.93 7.71 -14.81
C LYS A 138 3.09 6.50 -15.26
N ALA A 139 2.04 6.13 -14.51
CA ALA A 139 1.12 5.08 -14.96
C ALA A 139 0.45 5.50 -16.27
N ASP A 140 0.51 4.63 -17.27
CA ASP A 140 -0.13 4.88 -18.54
C ASP A 140 -1.65 4.63 -18.49
N LYS A 141 -2.33 5.16 -19.48
CA LYS A 141 -3.79 5.05 -19.58
C LYS A 141 -4.24 3.61 -19.74
N GLU A 142 -3.49 2.78 -20.46
CA GLU A 142 -3.85 1.39 -20.71
C GLU A 142 -3.87 0.57 -19.43
N LEU A 143 -2.90 0.78 -18.54
CA LEU A 143 -2.86 0.17 -17.22
C LEU A 143 -4.07 0.59 -16.36
N ILE A 144 -4.41 1.88 -16.38
CA ILE A 144 -5.58 2.40 -15.63
C ILE A 144 -6.87 1.81 -16.17
N ASP A 145 -7.04 1.77 -17.49
CA ASP A 145 -8.20 1.18 -18.17
C ASP A 145 -8.28 -0.34 -17.87
N GLY A 146 -7.15 -1.01 -17.72
CA GLY A 146 -7.06 -2.40 -17.29
C GLY A 146 -7.68 -2.62 -15.91
N PHE A 147 -7.26 -1.85 -14.91
CA PHE A 147 -7.84 -1.91 -13.57
C PHE A 147 -9.32 -1.53 -13.55
N TYR A 148 -9.72 -0.54 -14.34
CA TYR A 148 -11.13 -0.16 -14.45
C TYR A 148 -11.98 -1.31 -15.00
N ARG A 149 -11.48 -2.06 -15.99
CA ARG A 149 -12.14 -3.27 -16.54
C ARG A 149 -12.19 -4.41 -15.52
N GLU A 150 -11.18 -4.55 -14.65
CA GLU A 150 -11.20 -5.50 -13.52
C GLU A 150 -12.20 -5.12 -12.42
N GLY A 151 -12.82 -3.92 -12.47
CA GLY A 151 -13.84 -3.48 -11.54
C GLY A 151 -13.40 -2.41 -10.54
N PHE A 152 -12.14 -1.97 -10.53
CA PHE A 152 -11.69 -0.90 -9.65
C PHE A 152 -12.33 0.44 -9.99
N ARG A 153 -12.67 1.23 -8.97
CA ARG A 153 -13.26 2.57 -9.09
C ARG A 153 -12.56 3.61 -8.22
N GLN A 154 -11.55 3.21 -7.46
CA GLN A 154 -10.84 4.07 -6.52
C GLN A 154 -9.35 4.02 -6.83
N PHE A 155 -8.76 5.19 -7.09
CA PHE A 155 -7.36 5.30 -7.53
C PHE A 155 -6.63 6.34 -6.69
N HIS A 156 -5.44 5.98 -6.21
CA HIS A 156 -4.51 6.88 -5.54
C HIS A 156 -3.41 7.24 -6.54
N CYS A 157 -3.48 8.44 -7.11
CA CYS A 157 -2.64 8.88 -8.23
C CYS A 157 -1.39 9.65 -7.76
N SER A 158 -0.88 9.38 -6.57
CA SER A 158 0.32 10.02 -6.06
C SER A 158 1.29 9.03 -5.45
N ASN A 159 2.57 9.23 -5.69
CA ASN A 159 3.66 8.48 -5.10
C ASN A 159 4.92 9.36 -5.04
N THR A 160 5.92 8.92 -4.27
CA THR A 160 7.26 9.50 -4.34
C THR A 160 7.88 9.22 -5.69
N LEU A 161 8.61 10.18 -6.22
CA LEU A 161 9.46 9.96 -7.40
C LEU A 161 10.55 8.94 -7.04
N PRO A 162 10.95 8.12 -8.00
CA PRO A 162 12.01 7.12 -7.80
C PRO A 162 13.38 7.77 -7.57
#